data_f5d0a4ecda916222d7a0dbf57f610d63
#
_entry.id   f5d0a4ecda916222d7a0dbf57f610d63
#
_cell.length_a   1.000
_cell.length_b   1.000
_cell.length_c   1.000
_cell.angle_alpha   90.00
_cell.angle_beta   90.00
_cell.angle_gamma   90.00
#
_symmetry.space_group_name_H-M   'P 1'
#
loop_
_entity.id
_entity.type
_entity.pdbx_description
1 polymer ?
#
loop_
_entity_poly.entity_id
_entity_poly.type
_entity_poly.pdbx_seq_one_letter_code
_entity_poly.pdbx_strand_id
1 'polypeptide(L)'
;MYLTTSEIDTERVALTAYDLWKSYGNRTVVSGVSFTLNPGEVLGLLGPNGAGKTTTVGMLYGAVVPSRGFVQLGQYQVHSQGRQVRFSMGIVTQEDNLDPDFTVFENLVIFAHHYRITGKSARKRAGELLELVGLQDYAQRRIDELSGGLKRRLVLARALINHPQVVFLDEPTTGLDPDARQDFWKLVIQLKNQGCGVLLTTHYMDEAQRLCDRLILLQQGKVIDEGTPDQLIERTVGKELVEIEGISEDILQQLATQYGTWYRTFGSNYLIALPIDNPQALWKELNTIPSVSLSRRSTNLEDVFLRLTGTSLD
;
A
#
# COMPACT_ATOMS: atom_id res chain seq x y z
N MET A 1 15.45 -11.91 -14.15
CA MET A 1 15.84 -11.34 -15.46
C MET A 1 15.88 -9.83 -15.22
N TYR A 2 17.08 -9.24 -15.13
CA TYR A 2 17.23 -7.82 -14.80
C TYR A 2 17.03 -7.01 -16.07
N LEU A 3 16.01 -6.14 -16.08
CA LEU A 3 15.80 -5.19 -17.18
C LEU A 3 17.01 -4.23 -17.25
N THR A 4 17.59 -4.10 -18.41
CA THR A 4 18.62 -3.10 -18.68
C THR A 4 17.97 -1.73 -18.86
N THR A 5 18.67 -0.65 -18.53
CA THR A 5 18.18 0.75 -18.58
C THR A 5 17.62 1.18 -19.96
N SER A 6 17.88 0.40 -21.02
CA SER A 6 17.42 0.66 -22.39
C SER A 6 16.06 0.02 -22.73
N GLU A 7 15.47 -0.78 -21.83
CA GLU A 7 14.21 -1.51 -22.08
C GLU A 7 13.01 -0.92 -21.35
N ILE A 8 13.21 0.14 -20.55
CA ILE A 8 12.13 0.82 -19.88
C ILE A 8 11.51 1.84 -20.84
N ASP A 9 10.31 1.56 -21.31
CA ASP A 9 9.48 2.51 -22.08
C ASP A 9 9.06 3.65 -21.15
N THR A 10 9.92 4.68 -21.06
CA THR A 10 9.77 5.82 -20.14
C THR A 10 8.54 6.68 -20.41
N GLU A 11 7.88 6.53 -21.56
CA GLU A 11 6.63 7.24 -21.87
C GLU A 11 5.41 6.63 -21.13
N ARG A 12 5.51 5.37 -20.67
CA ARG A 12 4.41 4.64 -19.99
C ARG A 12 4.58 4.46 -18.50
N VAL A 13 5.71 4.85 -17.92
CA VAL A 13 6.00 4.65 -16.48
C VAL A 13 5.99 5.98 -15.77
N ALA A 14 5.14 6.12 -14.73
CA ALA A 14 5.10 7.32 -13.92
C ALA A 14 6.34 7.45 -13.03
N LEU A 15 6.75 6.35 -12.36
CA LEU A 15 7.90 6.33 -11.44
C LEU A 15 8.66 5.01 -11.56
N THR A 16 10.00 5.11 -11.56
CA THR A 16 10.92 3.96 -11.53
C THR A 16 11.80 4.06 -10.29
N ALA A 17 11.83 3.00 -9.51
CA ALA A 17 12.83 2.73 -8.47
C ALA A 17 13.81 1.69 -9.01
N TYR A 18 15.10 1.99 -9.03
CA TYR A 18 16.10 1.09 -9.58
C TYR A 18 17.22 0.83 -8.58
N ASP A 19 17.38 -0.44 -8.19
CA ASP A 19 18.44 -0.99 -7.33
C ASP A 19 18.67 -0.13 -6.07
N LEU A 20 17.56 0.19 -5.36
CA LEU A 20 17.60 1.08 -4.21
C LEU A 20 18.22 0.38 -3.00
N TRP A 21 19.27 1.00 -2.47
CA TRP A 21 19.94 0.61 -1.23
C TRP A 21 19.94 1.75 -0.24
N LYS A 22 19.76 1.45 1.02
CA LYS A 22 19.95 2.41 2.10
C LYS A 22 20.56 1.77 3.32
N SER A 23 21.66 2.36 3.78
CA SER A 23 22.32 2.00 5.04
C SER A 23 22.43 3.22 5.95
N TYR A 24 22.27 3.01 7.24
CA TYR A 24 22.52 3.96 8.30
C TYR A 24 23.64 3.39 9.18
N GLY A 25 24.84 3.99 9.09
CA GLY A 25 26.04 3.39 9.66
C GLY A 25 26.27 1.98 9.09
N ASN A 26 26.41 0.99 9.95
CA ASN A 26 26.64 -0.40 9.56
C ASN A 26 25.36 -1.21 9.32
N ARG A 27 24.18 -0.60 9.49
CA ARG A 27 22.89 -1.29 9.32
C ARG A 27 22.29 -0.97 7.95
N THR A 28 22.18 -2.00 7.10
CA THR A 28 21.44 -1.89 5.84
C THR A 28 19.95 -2.08 6.12
N VAL A 29 19.13 -1.11 5.70
CA VAL A 29 17.68 -1.08 5.91
C VAL A 29 16.92 -1.40 4.63
N VAL A 30 17.48 -1.06 3.45
CA VAL A 30 16.93 -1.38 2.14
C VAL A 30 18.04 -1.97 1.28
N SER A 31 17.75 -3.08 0.58
CA SER A 31 18.74 -3.90 -0.14
C SER A 31 18.23 -4.27 -1.53
N GLY A 32 18.57 -3.48 -2.55
CA GLY A 32 18.34 -3.81 -3.95
C GLY A 32 16.86 -3.78 -4.39
N VAL A 33 16.05 -2.87 -3.81
CA VAL A 33 14.64 -2.73 -4.16
C VAL A 33 14.50 -2.06 -5.51
N SER A 34 13.79 -2.73 -6.44
CA SER A 34 13.51 -2.22 -7.80
C SER A 34 12.06 -2.48 -8.16
N PHE A 35 11.37 -1.46 -8.68
CA PHE A 35 10.01 -1.58 -9.22
C PHE A 35 9.65 -0.35 -10.06
N THR A 36 8.52 -0.45 -10.74
CA THR A 36 7.91 0.66 -11.47
C THR A 36 6.51 0.92 -10.93
N LEU A 37 6.03 2.15 -11.04
CA LEU A 37 4.64 2.53 -10.83
C LEU A 37 4.13 3.16 -12.12
N ASN A 38 3.00 2.65 -12.62
CA ASN A 38 2.41 3.12 -13.87
C ASN A 38 1.39 4.25 -13.64
N PRO A 39 1.10 5.09 -14.63
CA PRO A 39 -0.04 6.00 -14.56
C PRO A 39 -1.34 5.23 -14.38
N GLY A 40 -2.22 5.71 -13.47
CA GLY A 40 -3.48 5.04 -13.18
C GLY A 40 -3.35 3.68 -12.50
N GLU A 41 -2.22 3.41 -11.85
CA GLU A 41 -1.98 2.21 -11.03
C GLU A 41 -1.98 2.57 -9.55
N VAL A 42 -2.56 1.72 -8.71
CA VAL A 42 -2.35 1.72 -7.26
C VAL A 42 -1.39 0.60 -6.91
N LEU A 43 -0.17 0.95 -6.52
CA LEU A 43 0.87 0.02 -6.09
C LEU A 43 0.96 0.02 -4.57
N GLY A 44 0.72 -1.13 -3.95
CA GLY A 44 0.86 -1.31 -2.51
C GLY A 44 2.26 -1.77 -2.12
N LEU A 45 2.83 -1.14 -1.09
CA LEU A 45 4.08 -1.56 -0.48
C LEU A 45 3.79 -2.10 0.92
N LEU A 46 3.82 -3.41 1.08
CA LEU A 46 3.47 -4.12 2.30
C LEU A 46 4.69 -4.74 2.98
N GLY A 47 4.62 -4.89 4.27
CA GLY A 47 5.67 -5.54 5.06
C GLY A 47 5.53 -5.22 6.55
N PRO A 48 6.16 -5.98 7.46
CA PRO A 48 6.08 -5.75 8.90
C PRO A 48 6.77 -4.44 9.29
N ASN A 49 6.60 -4.06 10.55
CA ASN A 49 7.34 -2.95 11.13
C ASN A 49 8.84 -3.21 11.02
N GLY A 50 9.59 -2.20 10.54
CA GLY A 50 11.03 -2.35 10.29
C GLY A 50 11.41 -3.05 8.97
N ALA A 51 10.46 -3.42 8.11
CA ALA A 51 10.74 -4.00 6.79
C ALA A 51 11.43 -3.04 5.81
N GLY A 52 11.49 -1.74 6.12
CA GLY A 52 12.08 -0.72 5.26
C GLY A 52 11.08 0.11 4.44
N LYS A 53 9.76 -0.04 4.65
CA LYS A 53 8.70 0.68 3.92
C LYS A 53 8.91 2.20 3.93
N THR A 54 8.92 2.82 5.12
CA THR A 54 9.07 4.28 5.27
C THR A 54 10.37 4.79 4.68
N THR A 55 11.48 4.04 4.83
CA THR A 55 12.75 4.40 4.21
C THR A 55 12.67 4.32 2.68
N THR A 56 12.05 3.27 2.15
CA THR A 56 11.84 3.12 0.70
C THR A 56 10.99 4.27 0.16
N VAL A 57 9.83 4.52 0.76
CA VAL A 57 8.94 5.63 0.37
C VAL A 57 9.66 6.98 0.48
N GLY A 58 10.43 7.20 1.57
CA GLY A 58 11.26 8.40 1.73
C GLY A 58 12.29 8.61 0.62
N MET A 59 12.85 7.52 0.07
CA MET A 59 13.73 7.60 -1.10
C MET A 59 12.94 7.97 -2.37
N LEU A 60 11.70 7.48 -2.53
CA LEU A 60 10.91 7.72 -3.73
C LEU A 60 10.51 9.18 -3.90
N TYR A 61 10.17 9.88 -2.82
CA TYR A 61 9.83 11.31 -2.90
C TYR A 61 11.00 12.25 -2.54
N GLY A 62 12.18 11.70 -2.32
CA GLY A 62 13.43 12.49 -2.18
C GLY A 62 13.72 13.01 -0.78
N ALA A 63 13.02 12.57 0.28
CA ALA A 63 13.37 12.90 1.67
C ALA A 63 14.60 12.12 2.16
N VAL A 64 14.83 10.92 1.63
CA VAL A 64 15.97 10.07 1.97
C VAL A 64 16.79 9.84 0.71
N VAL A 65 18.07 10.19 0.75
CA VAL A 65 19.00 9.90 -0.35
C VAL A 65 19.42 8.43 -0.28
N PRO A 66 19.23 7.63 -1.37
CA PRO A 66 19.70 6.26 -1.41
C PRO A 66 21.23 6.17 -1.29
N SER A 67 21.74 5.11 -0.68
CA SER A 67 23.17 4.83 -0.64
C SER A 67 23.69 4.30 -1.99
N ARG A 68 22.78 3.66 -2.77
CA ARG A 68 23.01 3.16 -4.13
C ARG A 68 21.66 3.10 -4.86
N GLY A 69 21.70 3.12 -6.19
CA GLY A 69 20.51 3.14 -7.03
C GLY A 69 19.98 4.54 -7.26
N PHE A 70 18.85 4.64 -7.92
CA PHE A 70 18.20 5.92 -8.22
C PHE A 70 16.67 5.79 -8.29
N VAL A 71 16.00 6.93 -8.18
CA VAL A 71 14.56 7.07 -8.44
C VAL A 71 14.36 8.06 -9.57
N GLN A 72 13.51 7.71 -10.53
CA GLN A 72 13.16 8.53 -11.68
C GLN A 72 11.64 8.73 -11.74
N LEU A 73 11.19 9.97 -11.94
CA LEU A 73 9.81 10.34 -12.21
C LEU A 73 9.74 10.96 -13.60
N GLY A 74 9.07 10.28 -14.53
CA GLY A 74 9.15 10.65 -15.94
C GLY A 74 10.61 10.74 -16.41
N GLN A 75 11.02 11.91 -16.92
CA GLN A 75 12.40 12.15 -17.37
C GLN A 75 13.36 12.66 -16.27
N TYR A 76 12.90 12.89 -15.05
CA TYR A 76 13.68 13.54 -13.99
C TYR A 76 14.12 12.58 -12.90
N GLN A 77 15.38 12.67 -12.51
CA GLN A 77 15.89 11.96 -11.33
C GLN A 77 15.52 12.70 -10.05
N VAL A 78 14.91 11.99 -9.11
CA VAL A 78 14.37 12.57 -7.87
C VAL A 78 15.41 13.29 -7.03
N HIS A 79 16.60 12.71 -6.87
CA HIS A 79 17.61 13.25 -5.95
C HIS A 79 18.50 14.32 -6.56
N SER A 80 18.72 14.31 -7.87
CA SER A 80 19.50 15.34 -8.56
C SER A 80 18.67 16.49 -9.07
N GLN A 81 17.39 16.27 -9.38
CA GLN A 81 16.46 17.23 -9.97
C GLN A 81 15.21 17.45 -9.10
N GLY A 82 15.37 17.36 -7.79
CA GLY A 82 14.26 17.35 -6.82
C GLY A 82 13.33 18.55 -6.89
N ARG A 83 13.78 19.70 -7.42
CA ARG A 83 12.91 20.86 -7.59
C ARG A 83 11.86 20.64 -8.69
N GLN A 84 12.25 20.05 -9.83
CA GLN A 84 11.36 19.73 -10.95
C GLN A 84 10.37 18.64 -10.54
N VAL A 85 10.89 17.61 -9.90
CA VAL A 85 10.12 16.43 -9.48
C VAL A 85 9.03 16.77 -8.48
N ARG A 86 9.30 17.63 -7.48
CA ARG A 86 8.31 18.01 -6.46
C ARG A 86 7.04 18.63 -7.02
N PHE A 87 7.11 19.28 -8.19
CA PHE A 87 5.91 19.81 -8.86
C PHE A 87 4.99 18.72 -9.44
N SER A 88 5.48 17.49 -9.55
CA SER A 88 4.73 16.34 -10.10
C SER A 88 4.39 15.28 -9.06
N MET A 89 4.66 15.56 -7.78
CA MET A 89 4.38 14.64 -6.67
C MET A 89 3.40 15.23 -5.67
N GLY A 90 2.52 14.38 -5.13
CA GLY A 90 1.71 14.64 -3.95
C GLY A 90 2.13 13.70 -2.83
N ILE A 91 2.17 14.17 -1.59
CA ILE A 91 2.61 13.36 -0.45
C ILE A 91 1.60 13.53 0.68
N VAL A 92 1.08 12.41 1.15
CA VAL A 92 0.22 12.28 2.32
C VAL A 92 0.98 11.45 3.35
N THR A 93 1.54 12.14 4.35
CA THR A 93 2.27 11.52 5.46
C THR A 93 1.31 11.04 6.55
N GLN A 94 1.79 10.27 7.53
CA GLN A 94 0.99 9.86 8.69
C GLN A 94 0.48 11.06 9.50
N GLU A 95 1.33 12.07 9.68
CA GLU A 95 0.96 13.32 10.35
C GLU A 95 0.23 14.25 9.37
N ASP A 96 -0.82 14.89 9.85
CA ASP A 96 -1.64 15.76 8.99
C ASP A 96 -0.92 17.06 8.61
N ASN A 97 -0.08 17.61 9.50
CA ASN A 97 0.69 18.85 9.27
C ASN A 97 -0.16 20.00 8.69
N LEU A 98 -1.43 20.08 9.11
CA LEU A 98 -2.34 21.19 8.77
C LEU A 98 -2.07 22.36 9.71
N ASP A 99 -2.18 23.57 9.19
CA ASP A 99 -1.99 24.76 10.01
C ASP A 99 -3.30 25.10 10.75
N PRO A 100 -3.32 25.06 12.10
CA PRO A 100 -4.53 25.27 12.89
C PRO A 100 -4.99 26.73 12.90
N ASP A 101 -4.13 27.69 12.52
CA ASP A 101 -4.47 29.09 12.51
C ASP A 101 -5.34 29.50 11.32
N PHE A 102 -5.41 28.62 10.29
CA PHE A 102 -6.16 28.87 9.08
C PHE A 102 -7.40 27.98 8.96
N THR A 103 -8.38 28.47 8.20
CA THR A 103 -9.54 27.67 7.80
C THR A 103 -9.14 26.55 6.84
N VAL A 104 -10.05 25.61 6.61
CA VAL A 104 -9.92 24.53 5.62
C VAL A 104 -9.56 25.08 4.24
N PHE A 105 -10.24 26.14 3.79
CA PHE A 105 -9.99 26.77 2.50
C PHE A 105 -8.63 27.48 2.46
N GLU A 106 -8.28 28.23 3.50
CA GLU A 106 -7.03 28.96 3.59
C GLU A 106 -5.82 28.02 3.61
N ASN A 107 -5.90 26.87 4.30
CA ASN A 107 -4.86 25.85 4.25
C ASN A 107 -4.49 25.45 2.81
N LEU A 108 -5.49 25.26 1.94
CA LEU A 108 -5.25 24.90 0.53
C LEU A 108 -4.68 26.11 -0.25
N VAL A 109 -5.24 27.30 -0.06
CA VAL A 109 -4.79 28.52 -0.78
C VAL A 109 -3.35 28.86 -0.43
N ILE A 110 -2.98 28.78 0.86
CA ILE A 110 -1.61 29.07 1.31
C ILE A 110 -0.65 28.01 0.80
N PHE A 111 -1.03 26.73 0.88
CA PHE A 111 -0.19 25.64 0.39
C PHE A 111 0.05 25.72 -1.13
N ALA A 112 -0.93 26.23 -1.90
CA ALA A 112 -0.80 26.44 -3.34
C ALA A 112 0.37 27.38 -3.69
N HIS A 113 0.71 28.33 -2.81
CA HIS A 113 1.81 29.26 -3.04
C HIS A 113 3.18 28.57 -3.13
N HIS A 114 3.38 27.45 -2.46
CA HIS A 114 4.60 26.63 -2.58
C HIS A 114 4.83 26.13 -4.02
N TYR A 115 3.74 25.97 -4.76
CA TYR A 115 3.74 25.56 -6.17
C TYR A 115 3.57 26.73 -7.14
N ARG A 116 3.71 27.98 -6.68
CA ARG A 116 3.54 29.22 -7.47
C ARG A 116 2.13 29.38 -8.05
N ILE A 117 1.15 28.72 -7.49
CA ILE A 117 -0.26 28.91 -7.77
C ILE A 117 -0.76 29.99 -6.82
N THR A 118 -1.15 31.15 -7.36
CA THR A 118 -1.46 32.36 -6.55
C THR A 118 -2.77 33.01 -6.97
N GLY A 119 -3.29 33.91 -6.13
CA GLY A 119 -4.42 34.78 -6.44
C GLY A 119 -5.70 34.00 -6.80
N LYS A 120 -6.32 34.35 -7.93
CA LYS A 120 -7.57 33.74 -8.40
C LYS A 120 -7.40 32.23 -8.71
N SER A 121 -6.25 31.84 -9.25
CA SER A 121 -5.96 30.43 -9.59
C SER A 121 -5.87 29.56 -8.35
N ALA A 122 -5.24 30.04 -7.28
CA ALA A 122 -5.17 29.31 -6.01
C ALA A 122 -6.57 29.09 -5.39
N ARG A 123 -7.38 30.15 -5.37
CA ARG A 123 -8.75 30.10 -4.85
C ARG A 123 -9.64 29.15 -5.67
N LYS A 124 -9.54 29.19 -7.01
CA LYS A 124 -10.26 28.28 -7.89
C LYS A 124 -9.85 26.83 -7.61
N ARG A 125 -8.54 26.57 -7.59
CA ARG A 125 -8.00 25.24 -7.33
C ARG A 125 -8.40 24.70 -5.96
N ALA A 126 -8.37 25.53 -4.91
CA ALA A 126 -8.83 25.16 -3.58
C ALA A 126 -10.31 24.76 -3.59
N GLY A 127 -11.17 25.52 -4.27
CA GLY A 127 -12.59 25.20 -4.41
C GLY A 127 -12.83 23.85 -5.11
N GLU A 128 -12.16 23.61 -6.25
CA GLU A 128 -12.23 22.34 -6.98
C GLU A 128 -11.81 21.14 -6.12
N LEU A 129 -10.76 21.32 -5.32
CA LEU A 129 -10.28 20.24 -4.43
C LEU A 129 -11.20 20.00 -3.25
N LEU A 130 -11.78 21.05 -2.67
CA LEU A 130 -12.79 20.89 -1.61
C LEU A 130 -14.02 20.13 -2.12
N GLU A 131 -14.46 20.42 -3.35
CA GLU A 131 -15.54 19.67 -4.00
C GLU A 131 -15.15 18.20 -4.21
N LEU A 132 -13.93 17.94 -4.72
CA LEU A 132 -13.42 16.59 -4.96
C LEU A 132 -13.44 15.73 -3.69
N VAL A 133 -13.03 16.29 -2.55
CA VAL A 133 -12.94 15.56 -1.27
C VAL A 133 -14.19 15.69 -0.39
N GLY A 134 -15.25 16.39 -0.87
CA GLY A 134 -16.52 16.56 -0.14
C GLY A 134 -16.38 17.47 1.11
N LEU A 135 -15.57 18.51 1.02
CA LEU A 135 -15.32 19.47 2.12
C LEU A 135 -15.83 20.90 1.86
N GLN A 136 -16.64 21.14 0.82
CA GLN A 136 -17.11 22.46 0.47
C GLN A 136 -17.89 23.14 1.60
N ASP A 137 -18.71 22.40 2.33
CA ASP A 137 -19.51 22.92 3.45
C ASP A 137 -18.67 23.23 4.70
N TYR A 138 -17.44 22.72 4.72
CA TYR A 138 -16.46 22.93 5.80
C TYR A 138 -15.42 24.01 5.48
N ALA A 139 -15.48 24.64 4.31
CA ALA A 139 -14.45 25.54 3.77
C ALA A 139 -14.03 26.66 4.75
N GLN A 140 -14.98 27.19 5.52
CA GLN A 140 -14.76 28.29 6.48
C GLN A 140 -14.50 27.83 7.92
N ARG A 141 -14.55 26.50 8.18
CA ARG A 141 -14.26 25.95 9.50
C ARG A 141 -12.77 25.93 9.79
N ARG A 142 -12.42 25.98 11.06
CA ARG A 142 -11.04 25.80 11.53
C ARG A 142 -10.69 24.31 11.57
N ILE A 143 -9.39 24.03 11.56
CA ILE A 143 -8.89 22.64 11.51
C ILE A 143 -9.26 21.83 12.76
N ASP A 144 -9.30 22.47 13.94
CA ASP A 144 -9.66 21.86 15.20
C ASP A 144 -11.14 21.43 15.29
N GLU A 145 -12.00 22.01 14.46
CA GLU A 145 -13.42 21.66 14.35
C GLU A 145 -13.68 20.40 13.47
N LEU A 146 -12.64 19.88 12.83
CA LEU A 146 -12.77 18.73 11.92
C LEU A 146 -12.55 17.40 12.65
N SER A 147 -13.33 16.37 12.27
CA SER A 147 -13.03 14.99 12.61
C SER A 147 -11.72 14.51 11.94
N GLY A 148 -11.14 13.41 12.44
CA GLY A 148 -9.93 12.81 11.84
C GLY A 148 -10.11 12.47 10.36
N GLY A 149 -11.26 11.91 9.98
CA GLY A 149 -11.57 11.60 8.59
C GLY A 149 -11.65 12.84 7.69
N LEU A 150 -12.23 13.95 8.18
CA LEU A 150 -12.28 15.20 7.43
C LEU A 150 -10.89 15.83 7.31
N LYS A 151 -10.07 15.78 8.36
CA LYS A 151 -8.65 16.21 8.30
C LYS A 151 -7.89 15.41 7.26
N ARG A 152 -8.05 14.09 7.25
CA ARG A 152 -7.36 13.22 6.29
C ARG A 152 -7.73 13.50 4.83
N ARG A 153 -9.01 13.79 4.57
CA ARG A 153 -9.47 14.25 3.24
C ARG A 153 -8.85 15.60 2.86
N LEU A 154 -8.72 16.53 3.80
CA LEU A 154 -8.06 17.82 3.56
C LEU A 154 -6.57 17.65 3.25
N VAL A 155 -5.86 16.77 3.94
CA VAL A 155 -4.44 16.44 3.65
C VAL A 155 -4.30 15.86 2.24
N LEU A 156 -5.23 15.00 1.83
CA LEU A 156 -5.26 14.49 0.45
C LEU A 156 -5.50 15.64 -0.55
N ALA A 157 -6.49 16.50 -0.31
CA ALA A 157 -6.74 17.68 -1.17
C ALA A 157 -5.49 18.55 -1.30
N ARG A 158 -4.78 18.78 -0.19
CA ARG A 158 -3.52 19.53 -0.17
C ARG A 158 -2.45 18.86 -1.03
N ALA A 159 -2.31 17.54 -0.96
CA ALA A 159 -1.36 16.78 -1.77
C ALA A 159 -1.67 16.83 -3.29
N LEU A 160 -2.91 17.16 -3.66
CA LEU A 160 -3.37 17.27 -5.06
C LEU A 160 -3.29 18.69 -5.65
N ILE A 161 -2.84 19.68 -4.87
CA ILE A 161 -2.90 21.10 -5.26
C ILE A 161 -2.15 21.39 -6.56
N ASN A 162 -1.05 20.71 -6.80
CA ASN A 162 -0.11 20.87 -7.92
C ASN A 162 -0.40 19.95 -9.12
N HIS A 163 -1.53 19.28 -9.19
CA HIS A 163 -1.86 18.27 -10.21
C HIS A 163 -0.77 17.18 -10.35
N PRO A 164 -0.48 16.42 -9.30
CA PRO A 164 0.62 15.47 -9.30
C PRO A 164 0.38 14.31 -10.28
N GLN A 165 1.47 13.80 -10.86
CA GLN A 165 1.46 12.56 -11.64
C GLN A 165 1.46 11.33 -10.73
N VAL A 166 2.08 11.45 -9.54
CA VAL A 166 2.17 10.39 -8.54
C VAL A 166 1.80 10.93 -7.16
N VAL A 167 1.00 10.18 -6.43
CA VAL A 167 0.66 10.45 -5.02
C VAL A 167 1.20 9.34 -4.14
N PHE A 168 1.93 9.71 -3.10
CA PHE A 168 2.41 8.82 -2.06
C PHE A 168 1.47 8.91 -0.86
N LEU A 169 0.93 7.77 -0.44
CA LEU A 169 0.02 7.64 0.69
C LEU A 169 0.69 6.75 1.75
N ASP A 170 1.21 7.37 2.80
CA ASP A 170 1.87 6.63 3.88
C ASP A 170 0.87 6.37 5.00
N GLU A 171 0.39 5.12 5.09
CA GLU A 171 -0.63 4.64 6.03
C GLU A 171 -1.85 5.59 6.13
N PRO A 172 -2.54 5.88 5.01
CA PRO A 172 -3.46 7.00 4.92
C PRO A 172 -4.73 6.85 5.75
N THR A 173 -5.10 5.65 6.15
CA THR A 173 -6.36 5.36 6.85
C THR A 173 -6.17 4.92 8.30
N THR A 174 -4.94 4.98 8.81
CA THR A 174 -4.66 4.65 10.21
C THR A 174 -5.42 5.57 11.15
N GLY A 175 -6.13 4.98 12.11
CA GLY A 175 -6.94 5.71 13.09
C GLY A 175 -8.27 6.24 12.58
N LEU A 176 -8.66 5.96 11.35
CA LEU A 176 -9.98 6.31 10.82
C LEU A 176 -11.02 5.24 11.20
N ASP A 177 -12.25 5.70 11.45
CA ASP A 177 -13.40 4.81 11.54
C ASP A 177 -13.69 4.11 10.19
N PRO A 178 -14.49 3.01 10.19
CA PRO A 178 -14.74 2.23 8.97
C PRO A 178 -15.38 3.04 7.83
N ASP A 179 -16.28 3.97 8.15
CA ASP A 179 -16.97 4.77 7.14
C ASP A 179 -16.03 5.80 6.51
N ALA A 180 -15.25 6.51 7.35
CA ALA A 180 -14.23 7.46 6.88
C ALA A 180 -13.16 6.76 6.00
N ARG A 181 -12.79 5.51 6.36
CA ARG A 181 -11.86 4.69 5.58
C ARG A 181 -12.43 4.37 4.20
N GLN A 182 -13.67 3.90 4.13
CA GLN A 182 -14.33 3.60 2.84
C GLN A 182 -14.44 4.84 1.95
N ASP A 183 -14.76 5.99 2.53
CA ASP A 183 -14.83 7.22 1.77
C ASP A 183 -13.45 7.68 1.26
N PHE A 184 -12.40 7.48 2.05
CA PHE A 184 -11.04 7.74 1.59
C PHE A 184 -10.65 6.80 0.43
N TRP A 185 -11.04 5.53 0.49
CA TRP A 185 -10.80 4.57 -0.60
C TRP A 185 -11.47 4.98 -1.91
N LYS A 186 -12.68 5.53 -1.86
CA LYS A 186 -13.36 6.08 -3.06
C LYS A 186 -12.54 7.18 -3.71
N LEU A 187 -11.92 8.06 -2.91
CA LEU A 187 -11.05 9.12 -3.40
C LEU A 187 -9.78 8.54 -4.06
N VAL A 188 -9.16 7.52 -3.48
CA VAL A 188 -8.00 6.85 -4.08
C VAL A 188 -8.36 6.23 -5.44
N ILE A 189 -9.49 5.53 -5.52
CA ILE A 189 -9.98 4.96 -6.79
C ILE A 189 -10.26 6.07 -7.82
N GLN A 190 -10.82 7.20 -7.40
CA GLN A 190 -11.06 8.34 -8.30
C GLN A 190 -9.75 8.91 -8.85
N LEU A 191 -8.70 9.05 -8.03
CA LEU A 191 -7.37 9.50 -8.48
C LEU A 191 -6.76 8.54 -9.50
N LYS A 192 -6.82 7.24 -9.22
CA LYS A 192 -6.40 6.18 -10.16
C LYS A 192 -7.10 6.34 -11.50
N ASN A 193 -8.43 6.48 -11.50
CA ASN A 193 -9.24 6.61 -12.72
C ASN A 193 -8.95 7.91 -13.50
N GLN A 194 -8.39 8.93 -12.86
CA GLN A 194 -7.90 10.16 -13.49
C GLN A 194 -6.48 10.01 -14.05
N GLY A 195 -5.88 8.82 -13.98
CA GLY A 195 -4.55 8.53 -14.51
C GLY A 195 -3.40 8.85 -13.54
N CYS A 196 -3.69 9.20 -12.28
CA CYS A 196 -2.66 9.41 -11.28
C CYS A 196 -2.10 8.06 -10.80
N GLY A 197 -0.78 7.89 -10.77
CA GLY A 197 -0.13 6.77 -10.11
C GLY A 197 -0.21 6.95 -8.59
N VAL A 198 -0.59 5.91 -7.86
CA VAL A 198 -0.68 5.95 -6.40
C VAL A 198 0.22 4.89 -5.79
N LEU A 199 1.15 5.31 -4.93
CA LEU A 199 1.89 4.38 -4.08
C LEU A 199 1.33 4.44 -2.67
N LEU A 200 0.85 3.29 -2.20
CA LEU A 200 0.19 3.12 -0.91
C LEU A 200 1.04 2.25 0.02
N THR A 201 1.34 2.73 1.23
CA THR A 201 1.76 1.84 2.32
C THR A 201 0.58 1.61 3.26
N THR A 202 0.42 0.40 3.70
CA THR A 202 -0.60 0.06 4.70
C THR A 202 -0.20 -1.21 5.46
N HIS A 203 -0.73 -1.36 6.65
CA HIS A 203 -0.73 -2.62 7.41
C HIS A 203 -2.11 -3.29 7.41
N TYR A 204 -3.14 -2.64 6.83
CA TYR A 204 -4.48 -3.20 6.65
C TYR A 204 -4.55 -4.02 5.36
N MET A 205 -4.71 -5.34 5.49
CA MET A 205 -4.76 -6.26 4.35
C MET A 205 -6.00 -6.09 3.47
N ASP A 206 -7.13 -5.74 4.09
CA ASP A 206 -8.37 -5.43 3.38
C ASP A 206 -8.24 -4.18 2.50
N GLU A 207 -7.51 -3.15 2.96
CA GLU A 207 -7.19 -1.97 2.18
C GLU A 207 -6.31 -2.33 0.98
N ALA A 208 -5.23 -3.09 1.22
CA ALA A 208 -4.32 -3.53 0.17
C ALA A 208 -5.04 -4.38 -0.89
N GLN A 209 -5.86 -5.34 -0.47
CA GLN A 209 -6.61 -6.23 -1.37
C GLN A 209 -7.67 -5.49 -2.18
N ARG A 210 -8.23 -4.42 -1.64
CA ARG A 210 -9.32 -3.67 -2.26
C ARG A 210 -8.86 -2.58 -3.20
N LEU A 211 -7.75 -1.90 -2.88
CA LEU A 211 -7.27 -0.74 -3.61
C LEU A 211 -6.17 -1.04 -4.61
N CYS A 212 -5.26 -1.97 -4.26
CA CYS A 212 -4.04 -2.14 -5.03
C CYS A 212 -4.25 -3.04 -6.25
N ASP A 213 -3.75 -2.59 -7.38
CA ASP A 213 -3.66 -3.40 -8.59
C ASP A 213 -2.50 -4.40 -8.49
N ARG A 214 -1.43 -3.98 -7.82
CA ARG A 214 -0.23 -4.76 -7.60
C ARG A 214 0.36 -4.44 -6.23
N LEU A 215 0.97 -5.46 -5.64
CA LEU A 215 1.59 -5.40 -4.32
C LEU A 215 3.07 -5.77 -4.43
N ILE A 216 3.88 -5.11 -3.63
CA ILE A 216 5.27 -5.48 -3.35
C ILE A 216 5.36 -5.83 -1.88
N LEU A 217 5.77 -7.06 -1.60
CA LEU A 217 5.97 -7.54 -0.24
C LEU A 217 7.43 -7.34 0.17
N LEU A 218 7.65 -6.55 1.22
CA LEU A 218 8.97 -6.28 1.78
C LEU A 218 9.19 -7.03 3.08
N GLN A 219 10.37 -7.63 3.20
CA GLN A 219 10.88 -8.18 4.46
C GLN A 219 12.37 -7.89 4.58
N GLN A 220 12.80 -7.37 5.74
CA GLN A 220 14.21 -7.06 6.02
C GLN A 220 14.91 -6.25 4.91
N GLY A 221 14.19 -5.29 4.34
CA GLY A 221 14.70 -4.40 3.30
C GLY A 221 14.75 -5.00 1.89
N LYS A 222 14.21 -6.18 1.67
CA LYS A 222 14.20 -6.87 0.37
C LYS A 222 12.79 -7.12 -0.12
N VAL A 223 12.60 -7.12 -1.42
CA VAL A 223 11.36 -7.63 -2.04
C VAL A 223 11.38 -9.15 -1.93
N ILE A 224 10.37 -9.72 -1.28
CA ILE A 224 10.22 -11.17 -1.13
C ILE A 224 9.22 -11.73 -2.14
N ASP A 225 8.24 -10.91 -2.56
CA ASP A 225 7.30 -11.28 -3.60
C ASP A 225 6.62 -10.04 -4.20
N GLU A 226 6.06 -10.17 -5.42
CA GLU A 226 5.38 -9.12 -6.15
C GLU A 226 4.29 -9.72 -7.06
N GLY A 227 3.11 -9.10 -7.11
CA GLY A 227 2.01 -9.53 -7.97
C GLY A 227 0.69 -8.85 -7.64
N THR A 228 -0.39 -9.19 -8.37
CA THR A 228 -1.73 -8.78 -7.96
C THR A 228 -2.13 -9.49 -6.67
N PRO A 229 -3.05 -8.93 -5.87
CA PRO A 229 -3.55 -9.61 -4.67
C PRO A 229 -3.96 -11.06 -4.94
N ASP A 230 -4.74 -11.30 -6.00
CA ASP A 230 -5.21 -12.64 -6.35
C ASP A 230 -4.07 -13.59 -6.77
N GLN A 231 -3.09 -13.09 -7.54
CA GLN A 231 -1.92 -13.89 -7.92
C GLN A 231 -1.09 -14.29 -6.68
N LEU A 232 -0.89 -13.36 -5.74
CA LEU A 232 -0.17 -13.65 -4.51
C LEU A 232 -0.90 -14.71 -3.67
N ILE A 233 -2.22 -14.57 -3.52
CA ILE A 233 -3.06 -15.53 -2.80
C ILE A 233 -2.96 -16.93 -3.45
N GLU A 234 -3.24 -16.99 -4.76
CA GLU A 234 -3.35 -18.28 -5.47
C GLU A 234 -2.04 -19.06 -5.47
N ARG A 235 -0.91 -18.39 -5.77
CA ARG A 235 0.39 -19.09 -5.85
C ARG A 235 1.03 -19.37 -4.50
N THR A 236 0.70 -18.58 -3.46
CA THR A 236 1.34 -18.73 -2.15
C THR A 236 0.57 -19.71 -1.26
N VAL A 237 -0.73 -19.53 -1.09
CA VAL A 237 -1.53 -20.30 -0.14
C VAL A 237 -2.55 -21.18 -0.85
N GLY A 238 -3.11 -20.72 -1.96
CA GLY A 238 -4.31 -21.27 -2.59
C GLY A 238 -5.54 -20.45 -2.25
N LYS A 239 -6.67 -20.77 -2.88
CA LYS A 239 -7.90 -19.96 -2.78
C LYS A 239 -8.68 -20.12 -1.49
N GLU A 240 -8.50 -21.25 -0.81
CA GLU A 240 -9.33 -21.65 0.32
C GLU A 240 -8.51 -22.28 1.43
N LEU A 241 -8.91 -21.97 2.65
CA LEU A 241 -8.38 -22.54 3.90
C LEU A 241 -9.50 -23.26 4.65
N VAL A 242 -9.10 -24.31 5.38
CA VAL A 242 -9.95 -24.97 6.35
C VAL A 242 -9.37 -24.75 7.74
N GLU A 243 -10.17 -24.18 8.61
CA GLU A 243 -9.91 -24.16 10.05
C GLU A 243 -10.41 -25.45 10.66
N ILE A 244 -9.55 -26.09 11.47
CA ILE A 244 -9.77 -27.42 12.03
C ILE A 244 -9.60 -27.36 13.53
N GLU A 245 -10.60 -27.81 14.26
CA GLU A 245 -10.57 -28.00 15.70
C GLU A 245 -10.70 -29.47 16.02
N GLY A 246 -9.94 -29.96 17.03
CA GLY A 246 -10.04 -31.35 17.51
C GLY A 246 -9.20 -32.36 16.74
N ILE A 247 -8.27 -31.96 15.88
CA ILE A 247 -7.32 -32.82 15.18
C ILE A 247 -5.96 -32.85 15.91
N SER A 248 -5.24 -33.96 15.82
CA SER A 248 -3.84 -34.00 16.26
C SER A 248 -2.90 -33.45 15.18
N GLU A 249 -1.80 -32.85 15.60
CA GLU A 249 -0.81 -32.30 14.68
C GLU A 249 -0.19 -33.34 13.76
N ASP A 250 0.02 -34.56 14.27
CA ASP A 250 0.58 -35.68 13.49
C ASP A 250 -0.29 -36.04 12.29
N ILE A 251 -1.61 -36.15 12.49
CA ILE A 251 -2.56 -36.42 11.41
C ILE A 251 -2.55 -35.28 10.41
N LEU A 252 -2.55 -34.04 10.88
CA LEU A 252 -2.52 -32.86 10.02
C LEU A 252 -1.25 -32.80 9.18
N GLN A 253 -0.09 -33.09 9.77
CA GLN A 253 1.20 -33.15 9.08
C GLN A 253 1.21 -34.23 7.99
N GLN A 254 0.63 -35.41 8.28
CA GLN A 254 0.49 -36.47 7.28
C GLN A 254 -0.39 -36.04 6.11
N LEU A 255 -1.55 -35.43 6.37
CA LEU A 255 -2.43 -34.92 5.34
C LEU A 255 -1.75 -33.79 4.52
N ALA A 256 -1.09 -32.84 5.17
CA ALA A 256 -0.38 -31.79 4.48
C ALA A 256 0.72 -32.32 3.56
N THR A 257 1.45 -33.34 4.01
CA THR A 257 2.49 -34.01 3.20
C THR A 257 1.88 -34.78 2.04
N GLN A 258 0.81 -35.59 2.29
CA GLN A 258 0.11 -36.39 1.28
C GLN A 258 -0.45 -35.52 0.14
N TYR A 259 -1.02 -34.35 0.49
CA TYR A 259 -1.64 -33.45 -0.48
C TYR A 259 -0.71 -32.34 -0.97
N GLY A 260 0.55 -32.30 -0.51
CA GLY A 260 1.53 -31.27 -0.91
C GLY A 260 1.08 -29.86 -0.55
N THR A 261 0.39 -29.69 0.60
CA THR A 261 -0.20 -28.43 0.99
C THR A 261 0.42 -27.87 2.27
N TRP A 262 0.03 -26.62 2.59
CA TRP A 262 0.52 -25.90 3.75
C TRP A 262 -0.48 -25.97 4.92
N TYR A 263 0.05 -26.08 6.12
CA TYR A 263 -0.73 -25.93 7.35
C TYR A 263 0.01 -25.09 8.39
N ARG A 264 -0.72 -24.59 9.37
CA ARG A 264 -0.16 -23.90 10.56
C ARG A 264 -1.09 -24.02 11.76
N THR A 265 -0.51 -23.78 12.94
CA THR A 265 -1.27 -23.56 14.18
C THR A 265 -1.99 -22.22 14.14
N PHE A 266 -3.23 -22.16 14.65
CA PHE A 266 -4.04 -20.96 14.76
C PHE A 266 -4.78 -20.96 16.12
N GLY A 267 -4.20 -20.31 17.11
CA GLY A 267 -4.69 -20.42 18.50
C GLY A 267 -4.63 -21.85 19.02
N SER A 268 -5.78 -22.40 19.41
CA SER A 268 -5.95 -23.83 19.77
C SER A 268 -6.27 -24.73 18.57
N ASN A 269 -6.47 -24.16 17.39
CA ASN A 269 -6.91 -24.81 16.17
C ASN A 269 -5.75 -24.88 15.16
N TYR A 270 -6.04 -25.45 14.01
CA TYR A 270 -5.14 -25.49 12.87
C TYR A 270 -5.79 -24.90 11.63
N LEU A 271 -4.98 -24.34 10.75
CA LEU A 271 -5.37 -23.96 9.40
C LEU A 271 -4.63 -24.84 8.40
N ILE A 272 -5.35 -25.41 7.43
CA ILE A 272 -4.76 -26.12 6.29
C ILE A 272 -5.27 -25.53 4.98
N ALA A 273 -4.36 -25.33 4.03
CA ALA A 273 -4.74 -24.86 2.70
C ALA A 273 -5.30 -26.01 1.86
N LEU A 274 -6.37 -25.76 1.12
CA LEU A 274 -6.86 -26.73 0.16
C LEU A 274 -5.97 -26.68 -1.10
N PRO A 275 -5.53 -27.86 -1.62
CA PRO A 275 -4.69 -27.93 -2.82
C PRO A 275 -5.39 -27.32 -4.03
N ILE A 276 -4.65 -26.58 -4.86
CA ILE A 276 -5.19 -25.92 -6.04
C ILE A 276 -5.75 -26.92 -7.04
N ASP A 277 -5.03 -28.04 -7.27
CA ASP A 277 -5.38 -29.03 -8.29
C ASP A 277 -6.58 -29.90 -7.89
N ASN A 278 -6.71 -30.24 -6.61
CA ASN A 278 -7.81 -31.09 -6.14
C ASN A 278 -8.28 -30.73 -4.71
N PRO A 279 -8.95 -29.59 -4.54
CA PRO A 279 -9.41 -29.15 -3.22
C PRO A 279 -10.45 -30.11 -2.59
N GLN A 280 -11.22 -30.80 -3.42
CA GLN A 280 -12.30 -31.67 -2.95
C GLN A 280 -11.78 -32.99 -2.33
N ALA A 281 -10.62 -33.47 -2.73
CA ALA A 281 -10.07 -34.69 -2.18
C ALA A 281 -9.70 -34.52 -0.70
N LEU A 282 -8.92 -33.49 -0.38
CA LEU A 282 -8.56 -33.20 1.02
C LEU A 282 -9.80 -32.82 1.85
N TRP A 283 -10.71 -32.01 1.29
CA TRP A 283 -11.96 -31.66 1.97
C TRP A 283 -12.79 -32.88 2.35
N LYS A 284 -12.96 -33.86 1.44
CA LYS A 284 -13.66 -35.14 1.74
C LYS A 284 -12.96 -35.92 2.82
N GLU A 285 -11.64 -36.06 2.77
CA GLU A 285 -10.86 -36.81 3.75
C GLU A 285 -10.97 -36.17 5.14
N LEU A 286 -10.85 -34.87 5.25
CA LEU A 286 -11.05 -34.13 6.51
C LEU A 286 -12.44 -34.39 7.12
N ASN A 287 -13.48 -34.48 6.31
CA ASN A 287 -14.85 -34.79 6.78
C ASN A 287 -15.03 -36.22 7.25
N THR A 288 -14.10 -37.15 6.99
CA THR A 288 -14.17 -38.51 7.50
C THR A 288 -13.56 -38.68 8.89
N ILE A 289 -12.81 -37.67 9.36
CA ILE A 289 -12.14 -37.73 10.67
C ILE A 289 -13.20 -37.48 11.76
N PRO A 290 -13.37 -38.41 12.71
CA PRO A 290 -14.38 -38.28 13.75
C PRO A 290 -14.00 -37.18 14.76
N SER A 291 -15.01 -36.53 15.32
CA SER A 291 -14.87 -35.52 16.38
C SER A 291 -14.10 -34.24 15.99
N VAL A 292 -13.99 -33.92 14.70
CA VAL A 292 -13.35 -32.70 14.18
C VAL A 292 -14.40 -31.70 13.78
N SER A 293 -14.19 -30.42 14.16
CA SER A 293 -14.99 -29.28 13.67
C SER A 293 -14.24 -28.63 12.51
N LEU A 294 -14.93 -28.42 11.39
CA LEU A 294 -14.34 -27.87 10.17
C LEU A 294 -15.07 -26.58 9.75
N SER A 295 -14.30 -25.53 9.54
CA SER A 295 -14.81 -24.27 8.96
C SER A 295 -13.98 -23.89 7.73
N ARG A 296 -14.65 -23.73 6.58
CA ARG A 296 -14.01 -23.36 5.31
C ARG A 296 -14.16 -21.88 5.06
N ARG A 297 -13.08 -21.22 4.68
CA ARG A 297 -13.07 -19.81 4.33
C ARG A 297 -12.17 -19.51 3.13
N SER A 298 -12.42 -18.39 2.47
CA SER A 298 -11.50 -17.85 1.47
C SER A 298 -10.19 -17.39 2.12
N THR A 299 -9.10 -17.58 1.39
CA THR A 299 -7.77 -17.06 1.75
C THR A 299 -7.72 -15.55 1.53
N ASN A 300 -6.97 -14.85 2.36
CA ASN A 300 -6.71 -13.42 2.24
C ASN A 300 -5.19 -13.14 2.20
N LEU A 301 -4.82 -11.85 2.05
CA LEU A 301 -3.42 -11.43 2.01
C LEU A 301 -2.69 -11.64 3.35
N GLU A 302 -3.39 -11.67 4.47
CA GLU A 302 -2.78 -11.97 5.77
C GLU A 302 -2.22 -13.39 5.81
N ASP A 303 -2.96 -14.36 5.25
CA ASP A 303 -2.50 -15.74 5.13
C ASP A 303 -1.26 -15.85 4.23
N VAL A 304 -1.21 -15.07 3.15
CA VAL A 304 -0.05 -14.97 2.25
C VAL A 304 1.16 -14.47 3.04
N PHE A 305 0.97 -13.37 3.75
CA PHE A 305 2.05 -12.74 4.50
C PHE A 305 2.59 -13.66 5.59
N LEU A 306 1.71 -14.28 6.36
CA LEU A 306 2.06 -15.25 7.40
C LEU A 306 2.83 -16.44 6.84
N ARG A 307 2.44 -16.96 5.67
CA ARG A 307 3.14 -18.07 5.02
C ARG A 307 4.56 -17.67 4.57
N LEU A 308 4.72 -16.48 4.02
CA LEU A 308 6.02 -16.02 3.49
C LEU A 308 6.99 -15.60 4.59
N THR A 309 6.50 -15.03 5.69
CA THR A 309 7.34 -14.37 6.70
C THR A 309 7.39 -15.13 8.03
N GLY A 310 6.40 -15.99 8.29
CA GLY A 310 6.22 -16.68 9.58
C GLY A 310 5.72 -15.76 10.71
N THR A 311 5.44 -14.47 10.42
CA THR A 311 4.98 -13.48 11.41
C THR A 311 3.79 -12.69 10.87
N SER A 312 2.91 -12.19 11.77
CA SER A 312 1.88 -11.21 11.43
C SER A 312 2.50 -9.85 11.06
N LEU A 313 1.70 -8.95 10.48
CA LEU A 313 2.12 -7.56 10.20
C LEU A 313 2.14 -6.65 11.44
N ASP A 314 1.50 -7.10 12.53
CA ASP A 314 1.39 -6.37 13.80
C ASP A 314 2.73 -6.19 14.53
#